data_b946f3d35e375d7bd7db70cc6ff014bd
#
_entry.id   b946f3d35e375d7bd7db70cc6ff014bd
#
_cell.length_a   1.000
_cell.length_b   1.000
_cell.length_c   1.000
_cell.angle_alpha   90.00
_cell.angle_beta   90.00
_cell.angle_gamma   90.00
#
_symmetry.space_group_name_H-M   'P 1'
#
loop_
_entity.id
_entity.type
_entity.pdbx_description
1 polymer ?
#
loop_
_entity_poly.entity_id
_entity_poly.type
_entity_poly.pdbx_seq_one_letter_code
_entity_poly.pdbx_strand_id
1 'polypeptide(L)'
;MNIDSFKYLLSEIFFIDLKDERGAFKKNVDYPVLIKDMRNIVKENKEDIDVKLFLKAMPIVLVLDNNFKHKEAYEEVIKTVKDFDKFLLHEALNEDADLDIRLIYAYYLKENYDDINYVYLYISLLEEKYKDKAIDEAIEIFENIYLNNKEAKYALYKLGYYYRFKKDYIRSKAYFEKYLKLENELEKKEEVEGVLSLDYEEYKIELAEYFIGVKKFKEAYDILIQNIDNAKDDRVFYYLSVVMTMTGNFKEALDYAIEASKDRQSAQYMDQLAISNYNSGNLDSAIAILEKQMKKEDYTPSTKEYLEKMKEQRDMMNK
;
A
#
# COMPACT_ATOMS: atom_id res chain seq x y z
N MET A 1 1.51 7.68 -10.68
CA MET A 1 0.54 7.47 -11.84
C MET A 1 1.29 7.40 -13.16
N ASN A 2 0.96 6.42 -14.01
CA ASN A 2 1.50 6.39 -15.37
C ASN A 2 0.70 7.34 -16.28
N ILE A 3 1.21 8.55 -16.51
CA ILE A 3 0.59 9.61 -17.32
C ILE A 3 0.33 9.13 -18.77
N ASP A 4 1.21 8.30 -19.33
CA ASP A 4 1.05 7.82 -20.71
C ASP A 4 -0.23 7.00 -20.93
N SER A 5 -0.75 6.35 -19.87
CA SER A 5 -2.01 5.60 -19.96
C SER A 5 -3.24 6.48 -20.20
N PHE A 6 -3.12 7.80 -20.01
CA PHE A 6 -4.20 8.78 -20.20
C PHE A 6 -4.11 9.50 -21.55
N LYS A 7 -3.07 9.26 -22.35
CA LYS A 7 -2.89 9.97 -23.65
C LYS A 7 -4.04 9.78 -24.63
N TYR A 8 -4.87 8.74 -24.46
CA TYR A 8 -6.08 8.60 -25.25
C TYR A 8 -7.04 9.78 -25.09
N LEU A 9 -7.01 10.49 -23.93
CA LEU A 9 -7.82 11.69 -23.73
C LEU A 9 -7.48 12.82 -24.70
N LEU A 10 -6.28 12.83 -25.28
CA LEU A 10 -5.94 13.78 -26.34
C LEU A 10 -6.78 13.58 -27.60
N SER A 11 -7.24 12.35 -27.88
CA SER A 11 -8.16 12.07 -28.99
C SER A 11 -9.59 12.56 -28.72
N GLU A 12 -9.93 12.87 -27.46
CA GLU A 12 -11.20 13.46 -27.05
C GLU A 12 -11.17 15.01 -27.06
N ILE A 13 -10.09 15.60 -27.58
CA ILE A 13 -9.91 17.05 -27.64
C ILE A 13 -10.01 17.52 -29.09
N PHE A 14 -10.82 18.53 -29.30
CA PHE A 14 -10.90 19.29 -30.54
C PHE A 14 -10.18 20.63 -30.37
N PHE A 15 -9.41 21.06 -31.38
CA PHE A 15 -8.66 22.31 -31.32
C PHE A 15 -9.32 23.37 -32.21
N ILE A 16 -9.41 24.59 -31.70
CA ILE A 16 -10.03 25.72 -32.35
C ILE A 16 -9.04 26.87 -32.44
N ASP A 17 -8.86 27.44 -33.65
CA ASP A 17 -8.12 28.67 -33.84
C ASP A 17 -9.10 29.86 -33.79
N LEU A 18 -8.73 30.91 -33.04
CA LEU A 18 -9.58 32.08 -32.87
C LEU A 18 -9.37 33.08 -34.03
N LYS A 19 -10.46 33.59 -34.60
CA LYS A 19 -10.40 34.62 -35.66
C LYS A 19 -9.88 35.95 -35.12
N ASP A 20 -10.21 36.29 -33.89
CA ASP A 20 -9.85 37.56 -33.23
C ASP A 20 -9.26 37.32 -31.86
N GLU A 21 -8.28 38.14 -31.50
CA GLU A 21 -7.67 38.12 -30.16
C GLU A 21 -8.65 38.64 -29.12
N ARG A 22 -8.71 37.95 -27.97
CA ARG A 22 -9.59 38.33 -26.84
C ARG A 22 -8.81 38.21 -25.52
N GLY A 23 -8.34 39.33 -24.99
CA GLY A 23 -7.54 39.36 -23.78
C GLY A 23 -6.25 38.56 -23.93
N ALA A 24 -6.04 37.54 -23.09
CA ALA A 24 -4.88 36.66 -23.19
C ALA A 24 -4.95 35.61 -24.31
N PHE A 25 -6.12 35.46 -24.97
CA PHE A 25 -6.30 34.54 -26.09
C PHE A 25 -5.79 35.15 -27.40
N LYS A 26 -4.76 34.55 -27.98
CA LYS A 26 -4.05 35.05 -29.19
C LYS A 26 -4.50 34.31 -30.44
N LYS A 27 -4.31 34.95 -31.61
CA LYS A 27 -4.45 34.30 -32.93
C LYS A 27 -3.35 33.27 -33.15
N ASN A 28 -3.60 32.32 -34.02
CA ASN A 28 -2.68 31.24 -34.41
C ASN A 28 -2.27 30.34 -33.23
N VAL A 29 -3.14 30.25 -32.25
CA VAL A 29 -3.02 29.31 -31.12
C VAL A 29 -4.20 28.32 -31.18
N ASP A 30 -3.89 27.04 -31.21
CA ASP A 30 -4.90 25.97 -31.20
C ASP A 30 -5.44 25.81 -29.78
N TYR A 31 -6.65 26.32 -29.52
CA TYR A 31 -7.31 26.20 -28.18
C TYR A 31 -8.11 24.93 -28.04
N PRO A 32 -7.91 24.16 -26.94
CA PRO A 32 -8.52 22.86 -26.77
C PRO A 32 -9.94 22.97 -26.23
N VAL A 33 -10.83 22.12 -26.73
CA VAL A 33 -12.19 21.90 -26.21
C VAL A 33 -12.47 20.40 -26.19
N LEU A 34 -13.08 19.90 -25.14
CA LEU A 34 -13.52 18.50 -25.12
C LEU A 34 -14.60 18.25 -26.17
N ILE A 35 -14.48 17.16 -26.92
CA ILE A 35 -15.44 16.78 -27.98
C ILE A 35 -16.87 16.69 -27.44
N LYS A 36 -17.03 16.19 -26.21
CA LYS A 36 -18.34 16.13 -25.55
C LYS A 36 -18.98 17.51 -25.37
N ASP A 37 -18.16 18.53 -25.02
CA ASP A 37 -18.66 19.89 -24.81
C ASP A 37 -19.01 20.54 -26.15
N MET A 38 -18.22 20.31 -27.22
CA MET A 38 -18.55 20.72 -28.58
C MET A 38 -19.86 20.14 -29.08
N ARG A 39 -20.13 18.87 -28.82
CA ARG A 39 -21.41 18.23 -29.17
C ARG A 39 -22.60 18.91 -28.49
N ASN A 40 -22.45 19.38 -27.25
CA ASN A 40 -23.48 20.10 -26.53
C ASN A 40 -23.72 21.49 -27.12
N ILE A 41 -22.67 22.23 -27.49
CA ILE A 41 -22.77 23.53 -28.17
C ILE A 41 -23.57 23.40 -29.45
N VAL A 42 -23.26 22.40 -30.30
CA VAL A 42 -23.94 22.15 -31.57
C VAL A 42 -25.42 21.77 -31.36
N LYS A 43 -25.71 20.93 -30.37
CA LYS A 43 -27.10 20.54 -30.05
C LYS A 43 -27.95 21.71 -29.56
N GLU A 44 -27.35 22.63 -28.81
CA GLU A 44 -28.02 23.79 -28.22
C GLU A 44 -28.06 24.99 -29.18
N ASN A 45 -27.49 24.87 -30.40
CA ASN A 45 -27.35 25.94 -31.40
C ASN A 45 -26.72 27.22 -30.82
N LYS A 46 -25.76 27.07 -29.93
CA LYS A 46 -25.00 28.21 -29.38
C LYS A 46 -24.06 28.78 -30.42
N GLU A 47 -24.09 30.11 -30.64
CA GLU A 47 -23.23 30.78 -31.59
C GLU A 47 -21.82 31.05 -31.00
N ASP A 48 -21.73 31.19 -29.68
CA ASP A 48 -20.47 31.51 -28.99
C ASP A 48 -20.01 30.32 -28.12
N ILE A 49 -18.68 30.13 -28.10
CA ILE A 49 -18.03 29.14 -27.23
C ILE A 49 -17.65 29.83 -25.91
N ASP A 50 -18.13 29.26 -24.79
CA ASP A 50 -17.75 29.71 -23.45
C ASP A 50 -16.24 29.49 -23.22
N VAL A 51 -15.52 30.54 -22.83
CA VAL A 51 -14.09 30.50 -22.48
C VAL A 51 -13.76 29.40 -21.45
N LYS A 52 -14.69 29.11 -20.57
CA LYS A 52 -14.54 28.03 -19.58
C LYS A 52 -14.25 26.66 -20.19
N LEU A 53 -14.74 26.40 -21.42
CA LEU A 53 -14.50 25.14 -22.10
C LEU A 53 -13.04 24.98 -22.53
N PHE A 54 -12.40 26.07 -22.94
CA PHE A 54 -10.95 26.09 -23.18
C PHE A 54 -10.18 25.87 -21.89
N LEU A 55 -10.57 26.57 -20.82
CA LEU A 55 -9.92 26.48 -19.51
C LEU A 55 -9.99 25.09 -18.89
N LYS A 56 -11.06 24.32 -19.16
CA LYS A 56 -11.17 22.91 -18.75
C LYS A 56 -10.21 22.00 -19.52
N ALA A 57 -10.05 22.23 -20.80
CA ALA A 57 -9.27 21.33 -21.65
C ALA A 57 -7.75 21.63 -21.62
N MET A 58 -7.34 22.88 -21.33
CA MET A 58 -5.93 23.26 -21.25
C MET A 58 -5.09 22.41 -20.28
N PRO A 59 -5.50 22.16 -19.03
CA PRO A 59 -4.75 21.31 -18.10
C PRO A 59 -4.54 19.89 -18.60
N ILE A 60 -5.51 19.33 -19.34
CA ILE A 60 -5.42 17.99 -19.90
C ILE A 60 -4.28 17.93 -20.93
N VAL A 61 -4.23 18.92 -21.83
CA VAL A 61 -3.15 19.00 -22.84
C VAL A 61 -1.80 19.23 -22.16
N LEU A 62 -1.72 20.15 -21.18
CA LEU A 62 -0.48 20.49 -20.48
C LEU A 62 0.10 19.29 -19.68
N VAL A 63 -0.75 18.44 -19.15
CA VAL A 63 -0.32 17.22 -18.42
C VAL A 63 0.08 16.11 -19.38
N LEU A 64 -0.66 15.92 -20.49
CA LEU A 64 -0.52 14.74 -21.35
C LEU A 64 0.47 14.94 -22.51
N ASP A 65 0.73 16.19 -22.91
CA ASP A 65 1.68 16.54 -23.97
C ASP A 65 2.68 17.60 -23.52
N ASN A 66 3.78 17.15 -22.92
CA ASN A 66 4.85 18.05 -22.45
C ASN A 66 5.53 18.87 -23.58
N ASN A 67 5.39 18.43 -24.83
CA ASN A 67 6.00 19.08 -26.01
C ASN A 67 4.98 19.86 -26.84
N PHE A 68 3.80 20.12 -26.29
CA PHE A 68 2.75 20.83 -27.00
C PHE A 68 3.22 22.23 -27.42
N LYS A 69 3.10 22.52 -28.69
CA LYS A 69 3.68 23.74 -29.33
C LYS A 69 3.15 25.07 -28.76
N HIS A 70 1.97 25.09 -28.15
CA HIS A 70 1.34 26.29 -27.59
C HIS A 70 1.30 26.25 -26.02
N LYS A 71 2.15 25.49 -25.39
CA LYS A 71 2.22 25.35 -23.92
C LYS A 71 2.31 26.70 -23.22
N GLU A 72 3.24 27.57 -23.64
CA GLU A 72 3.46 28.89 -23.05
C GLU A 72 2.22 29.79 -23.17
N ALA A 73 1.50 29.72 -24.29
CA ALA A 73 0.27 30.46 -24.47
C ALA A 73 -0.84 30.04 -23.52
N TYR A 74 -0.95 28.73 -23.23
CA TYR A 74 -1.92 28.20 -22.25
C TYR A 74 -1.56 28.64 -20.84
N GLU A 75 -0.30 28.52 -20.45
CA GLU A 75 0.17 28.99 -19.16
C GLU A 75 -0.06 30.49 -18.95
N GLU A 76 0.13 31.31 -20.00
CA GLU A 76 -0.17 32.73 -19.96
C GLU A 76 -1.66 32.99 -19.75
N VAL A 77 -2.55 32.30 -20.47
CA VAL A 77 -3.99 32.42 -20.31
C VAL A 77 -4.39 32.01 -18.87
N ILE A 78 -3.93 30.87 -18.39
CA ILE A 78 -4.25 30.37 -17.05
C ILE A 78 -3.83 31.36 -15.96
N LYS A 79 -2.65 31.98 -16.06
CA LYS A 79 -2.15 32.99 -15.12
C LYS A 79 -3.04 34.24 -15.05
N THR A 80 -3.79 34.56 -16.09
CA THR A 80 -4.73 35.70 -16.09
C THR A 80 -6.07 35.39 -15.44
N VAL A 81 -6.38 34.14 -15.21
CA VAL A 81 -7.65 33.70 -14.63
C VAL A 81 -7.53 33.70 -13.11
N LYS A 82 -8.25 34.62 -12.48
CA LYS A 82 -8.31 34.66 -11.02
C LYS A 82 -8.93 33.38 -10.46
N ASP A 83 -8.36 32.86 -9.37
CA ASP A 83 -8.84 31.64 -8.68
C ASP A 83 -9.01 30.43 -9.63
N PHE A 84 -8.09 30.27 -10.61
CA PHE A 84 -8.13 29.16 -11.57
C PHE A 84 -8.03 27.80 -10.86
N ASP A 85 -7.24 27.73 -9.81
CA ASP A 85 -7.12 26.53 -8.95
C ASP A 85 -8.47 26.12 -8.38
N LYS A 86 -9.28 27.06 -7.85
CA LYS A 86 -10.62 26.79 -7.31
C LYS A 86 -11.60 26.36 -8.40
N PHE A 87 -11.50 27.00 -9.58
CA PHE A 87 -12.27 26.57 -10.74
C PHE A 87 -11.97 25.12 -11.12
N LEU A 88 -10.68 24.78 -11.22
CA LEU A 88 -10.28 23.42 -11.58
C LEU A 88 -10.58 22.40 -10.47
N LEU A 89 -10.47 22.81 -9.18
CA LEU A 89 -10.90 22.03 -8.05
C LEU A 89 -12.39 21.65 -8.14
N HIS A 90 -13.25 22.62 -8.47
CA HIS A 90 -14.69 22.36 -8.66
C HIS A 90 -14.93 21.33 -9.77
N GLU A 91 -14.19 21.42 -10.88
CA GLU A 91 -14.30 20.45 -11.98
C GLU A 91 -13.77 19.06 -11.58
N ALA A 92 -12.70 19.00 -10.78
CA ALA A 92 -12.15 17.74 -10.28
C ALA A 92 -13.08 17.04 -9.26
N LEU A 93 -13.87 17.81 -8.51
CA LEU A 93 -14.85 17.31 -7.55
C LEU A 93 -16.21 16.95 -8.18
N ASN A 94 -16.45 17.32 -9.44
CA ASN A 94 -17.70 17.03 -10.12
C ASN A 94 -17.82 15.53 -10.44
N GLU A 95 -18.63 14.80 -9.68
CA GLU A 95 -18.81 13.35 -9.83
C GLU A 95 -19.48 12.92 -11.14
N ASP A 96 -20.17 13.84 -11.83
CA ASP A 96 -20.73 13.58 -13.17
C ASP A 96 -19.66 13.61 -14.28
N ALA A 97 -18.46 14.12 -13.97
CA ALA A 97 -17.36 14.14 -14.91
C ALA A 97 -16.61 12.78 -14.94
N ASP A 98 -15.98 12.51 -16.08
CA ASP A 98 -15.15 11.33 -16.25
C ASP A 98 -14.03 11.28 -15.21
N LEU A 99 -13.86 10.13 -14.53
CA LEU A 99 -12.89 9.96 -13.45
C LEU A 99 -11.45 10.20 -13.92
N ASP A 100 -11.13 9.87 -15.18
CA ASP A 100 -9.79 10.07 -15.73
C ASP A 100 -9.49 11.57 -15.93
N ILE A 101 -10.48 12.33 -16.36
CA ILE A 101 -10.38 13.79 -16.47
C ILE A 101 -10.24 14.41 -15.07
N ARG A 102 -11.06 13.98 -14.10
CA ARG A 102 -10.98 14.44 -12.70
C ARG A 102 -9.58 14.18 -12.10
N LEU A 103 -9.03 13.00 -12.36
CA LEU A 103 -7.70 12.62 -11.89
C LEU A 103 -6.60 13.47 -12.55
N ILE A 104 -6.70 13.77 -13.84
CA ILE A 104 -5.77 14.69 -14.54
C ILE A 104 -5.85 16.10 -13.95
N TYR A 105 -7.05 16.60 -13.63
CA TYR A 105 -7.21 17.91 -12.97
C TYR A 105 -6.55 17.92 -11.58
N ALA A 106 -6.79 16.90 -10.77
CA ALA A 106 -6.16 16.79 -9.46
C ALA A 106 -4.63 16.65 -9.53
N TYR A 107 -4.13 15.93 -10.54
CA TYR A 107 -2.70 15.86 -10.83
C TYR A 107 -2.13 17.22 -11.21
N TYR A 108 -2.79 17.96 -12.11
CA TYR A 108 -2.39 19.32 -12.49
C TYR A 108 -2.34 20.27 -11.29
N LEU A 109 -3.39 20.23 -10.45
CA LEU A 109 -3.45 21.04 -9.21
C LEU A 109 -2.28 20.73 -8.29
N LYS A 110 -2.03 19.45 -8.01
CA LYS A 110 -0.93 18.99 -7.16
C LYS A 110 0.45 19.45 -7.65
N GLU A 111 0.67 19.46 -8.96
CA GLU A 111 1.97 19.83 -9.55
C GLU A 111 2.19 21.32 -9.65
N ASN A 112 1.13 22.14 -9.69
CA ASN A 112 1.25 23.57 -10.02
C ASN A 112 0.89 24.52 -8.85
N TYR A 113 0.33 23.97 -7.74
CA TYR A 113 -0.09 24.79 -6.59
C TYR A 113 0.39 24.18 -5.30
N ASP A 114 0.88 25.03 -4.39
CA ASP A 114 1.38 24.63 -3.07
C ASP A 114 0.23 24.58 -2.05
N ASP A 115 -0.69 23.62 -2.25
CA ASP A 115 -1.78 23.32 -1.30
C ASP A 115 -1.87 21.80 -1.07
N ILE A 116 -1.68 21.40 0.17
CA ILE A 116 -1.72 19.99 0.58
C ILE A 116 -3.07 19.32 0.27
N ASN A 117 -4.17 20.10 0.23
CA ASN A 117 -5.48 19.55 -0.08
C ASN A 117 -5.57 19.04 -1.53
N TYR A 118 -4.81 19.61 -2.46
CA TYR A 118 -4.74 19.11 -3.84
C TYR A 118 -4.01 17.77 -3.92
N VAL A 119 -3.01 17.57 -3.07
CA VAL A 119 -2.35 16.26 -2.93
C VAL A 119 -3.33 15.22 -2.38
N TYR A 120 -4.12 15.57 -1.38
CA TYR A 120 -5.12 14.67 -0.80
C TYR A 120 -6.23 14.33 -1.80
N LEU A 121 -6.71 15.31 -2.55
CA LEU A 121 -7.67 15.08 -3.65
C LEU A 121 -7.11 14.12 -4.70
N TYR A 122 -5.86 14.35 -5.14
CA TYR A 122 -5.19 13.48 -6.10
C TYR A 122 -5.14 12.04 -5.61
N ILE A 123 -4.72 11.81 -4.36
CA ILE A 123 -4.65 10.46 -3.78
C ILE A 123 -6.05 9.84 -3.69
N SER A 124 -7.07 10.60 -3.27
CA SER A 124 -8.45 10.10 -3.18
C SER A 124 -8.97 9.61 -4.53
N LEU A 125 -8.76 10.38 -5.61
CA LEU A 125 -9.17 9.99 -6.96
C LEU A 125 -8.31 8.83 -7.51
N LEU A 126 -7.04 8.77 -7.12
CA LEU A 126 -6.16 7.64 -7.46
C LEU A 126 -6.67 6.34 -6.80
N GLU A 127 -7.05 6.40 -5.52
CA GLU A 127 -7.67 5.29 -4.80
C GLU A 127 -9.03 4.90 -5.41
N GLU A 128 -9.85 5.89 -5.78
CA GLU A 128 -11.14 5.65 -6.45
C GLU A 128 -10.95 4.84 -7.74
N LYS A 129 -9.95 5.19 -8.55
CA LYS A 129 -9.67 4.55 -9.84
C LYS A 129 -8.97 3.20 -9.73
N TYR A 130 -7.89 3.14 -8.96
CA TYR A 130 -6.98 2.00 -8.97
C TYR A 130 -7.12 1.07 -7.77
N LYS A 131 -7.95 1.46 -6.77
CA LYS A 131 -8.16 0.67 -5.54
C LYS A 131 -6.81 0.30 -4.90
N ASP A 132 -6.63 -0.97 -4.57
CA ASP A 132 -5.43 -1.47 -3.89
C ASP A 132 -4.12 -1.18 -4.64
N LYS A 133 -4.16 -1.03 -5.97
CA LYS A 133 -2.97 -0.71 -6.77
C LYS A 133 -2.46 0.73 -6.57
N ALA A 134 -3.28 1.60 -5.99
CA ALA A 134 -2.90 2.97 -5.66
C ALA A 134 -2.06 3.07 -4.38
N ILE A 135 -2.10 2.04 -3.52
CA ILE A 135 -1.58 2.10 -2.15
C ILE A 135 -0.07 2.38 -2.11
N ASP A 136 0.71 1.78 -2.98
CA ASP A 136 2.18 1.98 -2.97
C ASP A 136 2.54 3.43 -3.32
N GLU A 137 1.88 4.02 -4.33
CA GLU A 137 2.06 5.43 -4.69
C GLU A 137 1.56 6.37 -3.58
N ALA A 138 0.43 6.04 -2.96
CA ALA A 138 -0.11 6.80 -1.83
C ALA A 138 0.82 6.78 -0.62
N ILE A 139 1.41 5.62 -0.30
CA ILE A 139 2.42 5.49 0.77
C ILE A 139 3.61 6.41 0.48
N GLU A 140 4.18 6.36 -0.71
CA GLU A 140 5.34 7.19 -1.10
C GLU A 140 5.04 8.68 -0.91
N ILE A 141 3.87 9.13 -1.35
CA ILE A 141 3.45 10.53 -1.22
C ILE A 141 3.27 10.91 0.27
N PHE A 142 2.57 10.09 1.05
CA PHE A 142 2.34 10.39 2.47
C PHE A 142 3.61 10.29 3.31
N GLU A 143 4.53 9.40 2.99
CA GLU A 143 5.85 9.36 3.63
C GLU A 143 6.64 10.64 3.35
N ASN A 144 6.59 11.15 2.11
CA ASN A 144 7.21 12.41 1.74
C ASN A 144 6.60 13.59 2.52
N ILE A 145 5.27 13.65 2.64
CA ILE A 145 4.57 14.65 3.46
C ILE A 145 5.05 14.57 4.92
N TYR A 146 5.10 13.36 5.49
CA TYR A 146 5.56 13.14 6.85
C TYR A 146 7.06 13.48 7.04
N LEU A 147 7.90 13.24 6.04
CA LEU A 147 9.33 13.61 6.11
C LEU A 147 9.50 15.12 6.23
N ASN A 148 8.70 15.88 5.50
CA ASN A 148 8.73 17.35 5.49
C ASN A 148 7.99 17.99 6.67
N ASN A 149 6.93 17.33 7.17
CA ASN A 149 6.16 17.78 8.33
C ASN A 149 5.83 16.61 9.26
N LYS A 150 6.56 16.51 10.38
CA LYS A 150 6.39 15.44 11.37
C LYS A 150 5.06 15.47 12.12
N GLU A 151 4.33 16.58 12.02
CA GLU A 151 3.00 16.78 12.63
C GLU A 151 1.85 16.65 11.62
N ALA A 152 2.12 16.12 10.44
CA ALA A 152 1.11 15.87 9.41
C ALA A 152 0.16 14.73 9.85
N LYS A 153 -0.82 15.04 10.72
CA LYS A 153 -1.77 14.08 11.32
C LYS A 153 -2.43 13.19 10.27
N TYR A 154 -2.96 13.78 9.20
CA TYR A 154 -3.65 13.03 8.17
C TYR A 154 -2.73 12.03 7.44
N ALA A 155 -1.48 12.42 7.20
CA ALA A 155 -0.49 11.49 6.62
C ALA A 155 -0.20 10.32 7.56
N LEU A 156 -0.02 10.57 8.86
CA LEU A 156 0.21 9.53 9.85
C LEU A 156 -0.98 8.55 9.94
N TYR A 157 -2.20 9.07 9.95
CA TYR A 157 -3.43 8.28 9.96
C TYR A 157 -3.52 7.36 8.72
N LYS A 158 -3.35 7.92 7.53
CA LYS A 158 -3.41 7.17 6.27
C LYS A 158 -2.29 6.13 6.16
N LEU A 159 -1.06 6.48 6.55
CA LEU A 159 0.07 5.54 6.58
C LEU A 159 -0.19 4.35 7.53
N GLY A 160 -0.78 4.61 8.70
CA GLY A 160 -1.18 3.54 9.61
C GLY A 160 -2.09 2.52 8.91
N TYR A 161 -3.14 2.97 8.23
CA TYR A 161 -4.07 2.09 7.50
C TYR A 161 -3.44 1.44 6.28
N TYR A 162 -2.61 2.11 5.51
CA TYR A 162 -1.97 1.51 4.34
C TYR A 162 -0.99 0.40 4.72
N TYR A 163 -0.18 0.62 5.77
CA TYR A 163 0.70 -0.43 6.25
C TYR A 163 -0.06 -1.60 6.87
N ARG A 164 -1.19 -1.33 7.56
CA ARG A 164 -2.12 -2.37 8.01
C ARG A 164 -2.66 -3.20 6.84
N PHE A 165 -3.09 -2.56 5.77
CA PHE A 165 -3.55 -3.22 4.56
C PHE A 165 -2.47 -4.11 3.94
N LYS A 166 -1.21 -3.65 3.95
CA LYS A 166 -0.03 -4.42 3.51
C LYS A 166 0.37 -5.52 4.49
N LYS A 167 -0.31 -5.66 5.62
CA LYS A 167 0.01 -6.58 6.71
C LYS A 167 1.39 -6.32 7.33
N ASP A 168 1.87 -5.10 7.27
CA ASP A 168 3.07 -4.62 7.95
C ASP A 168 2.63 -3.96 9.26
N TYR A 169 2.35 -4.78 10.25
CA TYR A 169 1.76 -4.32 11.51
C TYR A 169 2.75 -3.54 12.37
N ILE A 170 4.05 -3.77 12.20
CA ILE A 170 5.10 -2.99 12.89
C ILE A 170 5.06 -1.53 12.44
N ARG A 171 5.08 -1.27 11.13
CA ARG A 171 5.00 0.11 10.61
C ARG A 171 3.63 0.72 10.85
N SER A 172 2.56 -0.04 10.66
CA SER A 172 1.20 0.39 10.96
C SER A 172 1.08 0.94 12.38
N LYS A 173 1.48 0.14 13.38
CA LYS A 173 1.49 0.55 14.79
C LYS A 173 2.34 1.79 15.03
N ALA A 174 3.55 1.85 14.45
CA ALA A 174 4.45 2.98 14.62
C ALA A 174 3.85 4.31 14.12
N TYR A 175 3.11 4.29 13.00
CA TYR A 175 2.42 5.47 12.49
C TYR A 175 1.17 5.82 13.32
N PHE A 176 0.37 4.85 13.72
CA PHE A 176 -0.79 5.08 14.58
C PHE A 176 -0.41 5.63 15.96
N GLU A 177 0.67 5.14 16.59
CA GLU A 177 1.16 5.68 17.86
C GLU A 177 1.61 7.15 17.75
N LYS A 178 2.19 7.54 16.60
CA LYS A 178 2.53 8.93 16.34
C LYS A 178 1.28 9.79 16.11
N TYR A 179 0.31 9.26 15.37
CA TYR A 179 -0.99 9.92 15.16
C TYR A 179 -1.70 10.17 16.48
N LEU A 180 -1.80 9.18 17.37
CA LEU A 180 -2.47 9.30 18.66
C LEU A 180 -1.87 10.37 19.57
N LYS A 181 -0.57 10.67 19.44
CA LYS A 181 0.09 11.75 20.18
C LYS A 181 -0.34 13.14 19.72
N LEU A 182 -0.78 13.28 18.48
CA LEU A 182 -1.17 14.55 17.85
C LEU A 182 -2.69 14.73 17.79
N GLU A 183 -3.46 13.63 17.92
CA GLU A 183 -4.92 13.68 17.83
C GLU A 183 -5.53 14.11 19.15
N ASN A 184 -6.55 14.96 19.09
CA ASN A 184 -7.28 15.46 20.27
C ASN A 184 -8.75 15.01 20.28
N GLU A 185 -9.30 14.58 19.14
CA GLU A 185 -10.67 14.10 19.03
C GLU A 185 -10.78 12.69 19.61
N LEU A 186 -11.63 12.53 20.64
CA LEU A 186 -11.77 11.28 21.38
C LEU A 186 -12.23 10.13 20.48
N GLU A 187 -13.22 10.37 19.62
CA GLU A 187 -13.78 9.37 18.71
C GLU A 187 -12.70 8.78 17.76
N LYS A 188 -11.85 9.65 17.21
CA LYS A 188 -10.73 9.22 16.33
C LYS A 188 -9.64 8.47 17.09
N LYS A 189 -9.41 8.83 18.37
CA LYS A 189 -8.49 8.06 19.21
C LYS A 189 -9.03 6.66 19.48
N GLU A 190 -10.27 6.55 19.91
CA GLU A 190 -10.93 5.28 20.18
C GLU A 190 -10.97 4.37 18.95
N GLU A 191 -11.22 4.93 17.76
CA GLU A 191 -11.14 4.21 16.49
C GLU A 191 -9.76 3.56 16.30
N VAL A 192 -8.70 4.36 16.39
CA VAL A 192 -7.32 3.89 16.14
C VAL A 192 -6.84 2.93 17.25
N GLU A 193 -7.18 3.20 18.51
CA GLU A 193 -6.87 2.30 19.62
C GLU A 193 -7.62 0.95 19.46
N GLY A 194 -8.84 0.97 18.96
CA GLY A 194 -9.60 -0.21 18.59
C GLY A 194 -8.89 -1.03 17.50
N VAL A 195 -8.40 -0.38 16.46
CA VAL A 195 -7.61 -1.03 15.39
C VAL A 195 -6.33 -1.65 15.96
N LEU A 196 -5.58 -0.91 16.77
CA LEU A 196 -4.35 -1.41 17.39
C LEU A 196 -4.61 -2.61 18.31
N SER A 197 -5.74 -2.61 19.01
CA SER A 197 -6.14 -3.76 19.86
C SER A 197 -6.48 -4.99 19.03
N LEU A 198 -7.18 -4.82 17.91
CA LEU A 198 -7.51 -5.92 16.98
C LEU A 198 -6.27 -6.52 16.33
N ASP A 199 -5.31 -5.70 15.99
CA ASP A 199 -4.09 -6.10 15.27
C ASP A 199 -2.95 -6.53 16.22
N TYR A 200 -3.17 -6.52 17.54
CA TYR A 200 -2.09 -6.75 18.52
C TYR A 200 -1.40 -8.11 18.36
N GLU A 201 -2.17 -9.16 18.11
CA GLU A 201 -1.59 -10.51 17.95
C GLU A 201 -0.76 -10.62 16.65
N GLU A 202 -1.24 -10.05 15.55
CA GLU A 202 -0.50 -10.00 14.29
C GLU A 202 0.81 -9.21 14.45
N TYR A 203 0.74 -8.04 15.09
CA TYR A 203 1.92 -7.24 15.41
C TYR A 203 2.94 -8.01 16.26
N LYS A 204 2.47 -8.74 17.27
CA LYS A 204 3.32 -9.52 18.18
C LYS A 204 4.07 -10.63 17.42
N ILE A 205 3.38 -11.32 16.54
CA ILE A 205 3.96 -12.38 15.70
C ILE A 205 4.98 -11.80 14.72
N GLU A 206 4.65 -10.74 14.01
CA GLU A 206 5.57 -10.08 13.07
C GLU A 206 6.83 -9.57 13.78
N LEU A 207 6.67 -8.96 14.96
CA LEU A 207 7.79 -8.47 15.76
C LEU A 207 8.69 -9.62 16.25
N ALA A 208 8.09 -10.74 16.65
CA ALA A 208 8.85 -11.92 17.05
C ALA A 208 9.64 -12.50 15.86
N GLU A 209 9.03 -12.60 14.69
CA GLU A 209 9.68 -13.03 13.46
C GLU A 209 10.87 -12.12 13.10
N TYR A 210 10.68 -10.81 13.19
CA TYR A 210 11.78 -9.84 13.01
C TYR A 210 12.92 -10.09 14.00
N PHE A 211 12.64 -10.27 15.30
CA PHE A 211 13.66 -10.54 16.32
C PHE A 211 14.39 -11.86 16.08
N ILE A 212 13.70 -12.91 15.64
CA ILE A 212 14.31 -14.19 15.25
C ILE A 212 15.27 -13.97 14.07
N GLY A 213 14.85 -13.23 13.05
CA GLY A 213 15.66 -12.93 11.87
C GLY A 213 16.97 -12.19 12.20
N VAL A 214 16.93 -11.28 13.18
CA VAL A 214 18.13 -10.56 13.68
C VAL A 214 18.81 -11.25 14.87
N LYS A 215 18.45 -12.50 15.19
CA LYS A 215 19.03 -13.36 16.25
C LYS A 215 18.87 -12.81 17.68
N LYS A 216 17.85 -11.98 17.90
CA LYS A 216 17.46 -11.47 19.22
C LYS A 216 16.43 -12.40 19.86
N PHE A 217 16.89 -13.62 20.19
CA PHE A 217 16.01 -14.71 20.64
C PHE A 217 15.32 -14.43 21.99
N LYS A 218 15.97 -13.69 22.87
CA LYS A 218 15.37 -13.30 24.14
C LYS A 218 14.18 -12.35 23.93
N GLU A 219 14.36 -11.32 23.13
CA GLU A 219 13.31 -10.36 22.80
C GLU A 219 12.13 -11.03 22.07
N ALA A 220 12.43 -11.99 21.18
CA ALA A 220 11.40 -12.80 20.52
C ALA A 220 10.61 -13.63 21.54
N TYR A 221 11.31 -14.28 22.49
CA TYR A 221 10.65 -15.04 23.55
C TYR A 221 9.78 -14.13 24.42
N ASP A 222 10.31 -13.02 24.89
CA ASP A 222 9.64 -12.10 25.81
C ASP A 222 8.34 -11.54 25.20
N ILE A 223 8.28 -11.31 23.89
CA ILE A 223 7.04 -10.87 23.22
C ILE A 223 6.03 -12.02 23.00
N LEU A 224 6.51 -13.22 22.66
CA LEU A 224 5.65 -14.35 22.38
C LEU A 224 5.01 -14.95 23.63
N ILE A 225 5.76 -14.98 24.76
CA ILE A 225 5.26 -15.58 26.01
C ILE A 225 4.16 -14.75 26.69
N GLN A 226 4.02 -13.46 26.32
CA GLN A 226 2.97 -12.62 26.84
C GLN A 226 1.60 -13.19 26.45
N ASN A 227 0.78 -13.47 27.47
CA ASN A 227 -0.56 -14.04 27.32
C ASN A 227 -0.62 -15.43 26.65
N ILE A 228 0.43 -16.24 26.79
CA ILE A 228 0.49 -17.57 26.16
C ILE A 228 -0.67 -18.49 26.55
N ASP A 229 -1.15 -18.39 27.78
CA ASP A 229 -2.29 -19.20 28.27
C ASP A 229 -3.61 -18.92 27.54
N ASN A 230 -3.70 -17.76 26.90
CA ASN A 230 -4.85 -17.33 26.08
C ASN A 230 -4.54 -17.35 24.58
N ALA A 231 -3.35 -17.80 24.18
CA ALA A 231 -2.97 -17.84 22.78
C ALA A 231 -3.86 -18.82 22.00
N LYS A 232 -4.59 -18.29 21.03
CA LYS A 232 -5.42 -19.08 20.11
C LYS A 232 -4.72 -19.30 18.76
N ASP A 233 -3.64 -18.58 18.51
CA ASP A 233 -2.90 -18.62 17.26
C ASP A 233 -1.73 -19.61 17.38
N ASP A 234 -1.79 -20.66 16.58
CA ASP A 234 -0.76 -21.70 16.50
C ASP A 234 0.61 -21.18 16.08
N ARG A 235 0.68 -20.02 15.40
CA ARG A 235 1.93 -19.33 15.05
C ARG A 235 2.74 -18.94 16.27
N VAL A 236 2.10 -18.60 17.38
CA VAL A 236 2.80 -18.26 18.64
C VAL A 236 3.63 -19.46 19.11
N PHE A 237 3.01 -20.63 19.15
CA PHE A 237 3.71 -21.87 19.56
C PHE A 237 4.78 -22.29 18.54
N TYR A 238 4.52 -22.09 17.24
CA TYR A 238 5.50 -22.34 16.21
C TYR A 238 6.78 -21.51 16.43
N TYR A 239 6.66 -20.19 16.58
CA TYR A 239 7.81 -19.32 16.80
C TYR A 239 8.48 -19.53 18.15
N LEU A 240 7.74 -19.86 19.22
CA LEU A 240 8.33 -20.28 20.49
C LEU A 240 9.18 -21.54 20.33
N SER A 241 8.69 -22.54 19.57
CA SER A 241 9.47 -23.74 19.24
C SER A 241 10.77 -23.40 18.51
N VAL A 242 10.71 -22.48 17.52
CA VAL A 242 11.90 -22.01 16.81
C VAL A 242 12.90 -21.34 17.76
N VAL A 243 12.43 -20.43 18.62
CA VAL A 243 13.28 -19.72 19.59
C VAL A 243 13.93 -20.69 20.56
N MET A 244 13.15 -21.65 21.12
CA MET A 244 13.69 -22.66 22.04
C MET A 244 14.68 -23.59 21.35
N THR A 245 14.45 -23.94 20.10
CA THR A 245 15.44 -24.71 19.29
C THR A 245 16.76 -23.92 19.15
N MET A 246 16.69 -22.63 18.80
CA MET A 246 17.85 -21.78 18.58
C MET A 246 18.63 -21.47 19.86
N THR A 247 17.97 -21.54 21.02
CA THR A 247 18.60 -21.32 22.35
C THR A 247 19.04 -22.62 23.03
N GLY A 248 18.81 -23.79 22.41
CA GLY A 248 19.22 -25.08 22.94
C GLY A 248 18.27 -25.69 23.98
N ASN A 249 17.09 -25.11 24.19
CA ASN A 249 16.07 -25.59 25.11
C ASN A 249 15.17 -26.65 24.41
N PHE A 250 15.77 -27.76 24.01
CA PHE A 250 15.16 -28.72 23.09
C PHE A 250 13.89 -29.39 23.60
N LYS A 251 13.77 -29.62 24.91
CA LYS A 251 12.56 -30.19 25.49
C LYS A 251 11.37 -29.25 25.33
N GLU A 252 11.52 -28.00 25.73
CA GLU A 252 10.48 -26.98 25.57
C GLU A 252 10.17 -26.72 24.10
N ALA A 253 11.20 -26.73 23.22
CA ALA A 253 11.02 -26.63 21.79
C ALA A 253 10.09 -27.72 21.24
N LEU A 254 10.25 -28.96 21.72
CA LEU A 254 9.39 -30.07 21.31
C LEU A 254 7.96 -29.90 21.82
N ASP A 255 7.78 -29.47 23.07
CA ASP A 255 6.46 -29.25 23.65
C ASP A 255 5.69 -28.16 22.84
N TYR A 256 6.34 -27.07 22.52
CA TYR A 256 5.75 -26.01 21.67
C TYR A 256 5.50 -26.47 20.23
N ALA A 257 6.40 -27.24 19.62
CA ALA A 257 6.20 -27.76 18.28
C ALA A 257 5.01 -28.73 18.18
N ILE A 258 4.80 -29.56 19.22
CA ILE A 258 3.62 -30.43 19.33
C ILE A 258 2.36 -29.56 19.39
N GLU A 259 2.34 -28.54 20.26
CA GLU A 259 1.20 -27.65 20.40
C GLU A 259 0.86 -26.97 19.07
N ALA A 260 1.85 -26.37 18.41
CA ALA A 260 1.70 -25.70 17.12
C ALA A 260 1.13 -26.61 16.02
N SER A 261 1.46 -27.92 16.05
CA SER A 261 1.07 -28.86 15.00
C SER A 261 -0.26 -29.58 15.23
N LYS A 262 -0.98 -29.28 16.34
CA LYS A 262 -2.27 -29.94 16.66
C LYS A 262 -3.32 -29.64 15.58
N ASP A 263 -3.50 -28.38 15.27
CA ASP A 263 -4.53 -27.91 14.33
C ASP A 263 -3.99 -27.61 12.93
N ARG A 264 -2.70 -27.32 12.83
CA ARG A 264 -2.03 -27.00 11.55
C ARG A 264 -0.90 -27.98 11.26
N GLN A 265 -1.06 -28.75 10.20
CA GLN A 265 -0.09 -29.75 9.74
C GLN A 265 0.52 -29.39 8.38
N SER A 266 0.76 -28.10 8.11
CA SER A 266 1.49 -27.69 6.91
C SER A 266 2.96 -28.13 6.98
N ALA A 267 3.61 -28.23 5.81
CA ALA A 267 5.01 -28.69 5.73
C ALA A 267 5.94 -27.94 6.68
N GLN A 268 5.81 -26.62 6.79
CA GLN A 268 6.65 -25.79 7.66
C GLN A 268 6.53 -26.18 9.15
N TYR A 269 5.29 -26.43 9.65
CA TYR A 269 5.04 -26.82 11.03
C TYR A 269 5.56 -28.22 11.32
N MET A 270 5.38 -29.13 10.35
CA MET A 270 5.85 -30.49 10.48
C MET A 270 7.37 -30.59 10.39
N ASP A 271 8.02 -29.75 9.57
CA ASP A 271 9.48 -29.62 9.55
C ASP A 271 10.01 -29.18 10.93
N GLN A 272 9.39 -28.17 11.55
CA GLN A 272 9.77 -27.70 12.88
C GLN A 272 9.55 -28.79 13.94
N LEU A 273 8.44 -29.54 13.86
CA LEU A 273 8.19 -30.69 14.76
C LEU A 273 9.25 -31.78 14.60
N ALA A 274 9.66 -32.08 13.37
CA ALA A 274 10.72 -33.04 13.11
C ALA A 274 12.08 -32.56 13.65
N ILE A 275 12.43 -31.29 13.42
CA ILE A 275 13.67 -30.68 13.96
C ILE A 275 13.66 -30.75 15.49
N SER A 276 12.55 -30.42 16.14
CA SER A 276 12.43 -30.45 17.60
C SER A 276 12.53 -31.87 18.16
N ASN A 277 11.93 -32.87 17.48
CA ASN A 277 12.12 -34.28 17.81
C ASN A 277 13.60 -34.71 17.69
N TYR A 278 14.24 -34.36 16.58
CA TYR A 278 15.65 -34.66 16.32
C TYR A 278 16.56 -34.12 17.44
N ASN A 279 16.41 -32.83 17.75
CA ASN A 279 17.21 -32.19 18.79
C ASN A 279 16.93 -32.72 20.20
N SER A 280 15.76 -33.27 20.44
CA SER A 280 15.39 -33.95 21.67
C SER A 280 15.83 -35.42 21.73
N GLY A 281 16.58 -35.91 20.72
CA GLY A 281 17.07 -37.29 20.66
C GLY A 281 16.12 -38.29 20.04
N ASN A 282 14.96 -37.87 19.55
CA ASN A 282 13.92 -38.74 18.99
C ASN A 282 14.10 -38.90 17.46
N LEU A 283 15.27 -39.36 17.00
CA LEU A 283 15.65 -39.39 15.59
C LEU A 283 14.65 -40.19 14.70
N ASP A 284 14.18 -41.37 15.17
CA ASP A 284 13.25 -42.19 14.39
C ASP A 284 11.89 -41.50 14.21
N SER A 285 11.42 -40.81 15.26
CA SER A 285 10.19 -40.01 15.19
C SER A 285 10.33 -38.87 14.20
N ALA A 286 11.46 -38.17 14.21
CA ALA A 286 11.74 -37.08 13.27
C ALA A 286 11.72 -37.59 11.80
N ILE A 287 12.39 -38.71 11.52
CA ILE A 287 12.39 -39.33 10.18
C ILE A 287 10.96 -39.73 9.77
N ALA A 288 10.19 -40.36 10.66
CA ALA A 288 8.82 -40.77 10.36
C ALA A 288 7.90 -39.61 10.01
N ILE A 289 8.05 -38.44 10.70
CA ILE A 289 7.31 -37.22 10.40
C ILE A 289 7.61 -36.72 8.99
N LEU A 290 8.89 -36.58 8.65
CA LEU A 290 9.31 -36.08 7.34
C LEU A 290 8.95 -37.05 6.20
N GLU A 291 9.07 -38.37 6.40
CA GLU A 291 8.61 -39.37 5.41
C GLU A 291 7.11 -39.29 5.16
N LYS A 292 6.31 -39.02 6.21
CA LYS A 292 4.87 -38.82 6.06
C LYS A 292 4.56 -37.59 5.22
N GLN A 293 5.30 -36.49 5.40
CA GLN A 293 5.12 -35.28 4.59
C GLN A 293 5.50 -35.52 3.14
N MET A 294 6.62 -36.19 2.90
CA MET A 294 7.03 -36.56 1.52
C MET A 294 5.97 -37.40 0.80
N LYS A 295 5.29 -38.32 1.51
CA LYS A 295 4.21 -39.14 0.93
C LYS A 295 2.94 -38.34 0.61
N LYS A 296 2.69 -37.23 1.31
CA LYS A 296 1.54 -36.36 1.08
C LYS A 296 1.77 -35.35 -0.04
N GLU A 297 2.98 -35.26 -0.59
CA GLU A 297 3.42 -34.22 -1.53
C GLU A 297 3.30 -32.79 -0.96
N ASP A 298 3.16 -32.67 0.38
CA ASP A 298 3.14 -31.41 1.11
C ASP A 298 4.47 -31.27 1.86
N TYR A 299 5.49 -30.75 1.18
CA TYR A 299 6.83 -30.60 1.71
C TYR A 299 7.51 -29.33 1.19
N THR A 300 8.44 -28.81 1.99
CA THR A 300 9.32 -27.70 1.60
C THR A 300 10.61 -28.26 0.95
N PRO A 301 11.40 -27.44 0.23
CA PRO A 301 12.76 -27.86 -0.16
C PRO A 301 13.60 -28.35 1.02
N SER A 302 13.45 -27.73 2.20
CA SER A 302 14.15 -28.10 3.42
C SER A 302 13.73 -29.45 3.99
N THR A 303 12.47 -29.86 3.82
CA THR A 303 11.96 -31.18 4.29
C THR A 303 12.82 -32.32 3.76
N LYS A 304 13.15 -32.29 2.44
CA LYS A 304 13.97 -33.29 1.81
C LYS A 304 15.40 -33.32 2.36
N GLU A 305 15.99 -32.12 2.50
CA GLU A 305 17.35 -31.99 3.05
C GLU A 305 17.45 -32.51 4.49
N TYR A 306 16.47 -32.17 5.33
CA TYR A 306 16.41 -32.67 6.72
C TYR A 306 16.26 -34.20 6.76
N LEU A 307 15.40 -34.77 5.92
CA LEU A 307 15.18 -36.21 5.87
C LEU A 307 16.44 -36.96 5.46
N GLU A 308 17.16 -36.50 4.44
CA GLU A 308 18.42 -37.09 3.98
C GLU A 308 19.47 -37.05 5.10
N LYS A 309 19.71 -35.89 5.71
CA LYS A 309 20.67 -35.73 6.82
C LYS A 309 20.35 -36.63 8.02
N MET A 310 19.08 -36.71 8.41
CA MET A 310 18.66 -37.51 9.56
C MET A 310 18.80 -39.02 9.27
N LYS A 311 18.55 -39.48 8.05
CA LYS A 311 18.78 -40.88 7.62
C LYS A 311 20.25 -41.23 7.61
N GLU A 312 21.11 -40.38 7.05
CA GLU A 312 22.56 -40.57 7.08
C GLU A 312 23.07 -40.74 8.51
N GLN A 313 22.60 -39.87 9.44
CA GLN A 313 23.02 -39.97 10.83
C GLN A 313 22.55 -41.25 11.47
N ARG A 314 21.30 -41.68 11.24
CA ARG A 314 20.78 -42.97 11.73
C ARG A 314 21.65 -44.15 11.21
N ASP A 315 22.01 -44.13 9.96
CA ASP A 315 22.83 -45.18 9.36
C ASP A 315 24.27 -45.20 9.90
N MET A 316 24.82 -44.03 10.30
CA MET A 316 26.10 -43.98 11.01
C MET A 316 26.04 -44.53 12.44
N MET A 317 24.90 -44.29 13.16
CA MET A 317 24.72 -44.81 14.51
C MET A 317 24.50 -46.32 14.56
N ASN A 318 24.04 -46.94 13.49
CA ASN A 318 23.77 -48.37 13.38
C ASN A 318 25.02 -49.20 12.86
N LYS A 319 26.12 -48.52 12.54
CA LYS A 319 27.40 -49.11 12.15
C LYS A 319 28.34 -49.23 13.36
#